data_1624575ba76de83e7361da9f348eaa38
#
_entry.id   1624575ba76de83e7361da9f348eaa38
#
_cell.length_a   1.000
_cell.length_b   1.000
_cell.length_c   1.000
_cell.angle_alpha   90.00
_cell.angle_beta   90.00
_cell.angle_gamma   90.00
#
_symmetry.space_group_name_H-M   'P 1'
#
loop_
_entity.id
_entity.type
_entity.pdbx_description
1 polymer ?
#
loop_
_entity_poly.entity_id
_entity_poly.type
_entity_poly.pdbx_seq_one_letter_code
_entity_poly.pdbx_strand_id
1 'polypeptide(L)' 'MAGSRFIFLCVSSFNRGGQELYSRLGYRRVGEIPDYVVEGHSEILLCKRLP' A
#
# COMPACT_ATOMS: atom_id res chain seq x y z
N MET A 1 18.84 0.15 -8.55
CA MET A 1 19.07 -0.81 -9.63
C MET A 1 18.48 -0.30 -10.92
N ALA A 2 19.29 -0.20 -11.94
CA ALA A 2 18.83 0.33 -13.22
C ALA A 2 17.71 -0.54 -13.79
N GLY A 3 16.66 0.08 -14.30
CA GLY A 3 15.53 -0.61 -14.88
C GLY A 3 14.46 -1.04 -13.92
N SER A 4 14.68 -0.92 -12.62
CA SER A 4 13.67 -1.27 -11.62
C SER A 4 12.81 -0.06 -11.34
N ARG A 5 11.49 -0.24 -11.45
CA ARG A 5 10.52 0.82 -11.15
C ARG A 5 9.48 0.29 -10.19
N PHE A 6 9.14 1.12 -9.22
CA PHE A 6 8.12 0.78 -8.24
C PHE A 6 7.18 1.95 -8.06
N ILE A 7 5.91 1.61 -7.84
CA ILE A 7 4.89 2.58 -7.42
C ILE A 7 4.55 2.25 -5.97
N PHE A 8 4.54 3.27 -5.13
CA PHE A 8 4.16 3.14 -3.73
C PHE A 8 2.88 3.92 -3.49
N LEU A 9 2.03 3.39 -2.66
CA LEU A 9 0.86 4.11 -2.18
C LEU A 9 0.48 3.61 -0.79
N CYS A 10 -0.32 4.41 -0.10
CA CYS A 10 -0.83 4.04 1.21
C CYS A 10 -2.34 3.92 1.14
N VAL A 11 -2.87 2.97 1.89
CA VAL A 11 -4.31 2.80 2.03
C VAL A 11 -4.61 2.59 3.50
N SER A 12 -5.70 3.20 3.98
CA SER A 12 -6.07 3.10 5.38
C SER A 12 -6.43 1.65 5.75
N SER A 13 -6.06 1.26 6.97
CA SER A 13 -6.31 -0.10 7.45
C SER A 13 -7.79 -0.45 7.49
N PHE A 14 -8.66 0.56 7.62
CA PHE A 14 -10.11 0.33 7.62
C PHE A 14 -10.72 0.33 6.21
N ASN A 15 -9.94 0.63 5.19
CA ASN A 15 -10.42 0.63 3.81
C ASN A 15 -10.16 -0.73 3.16
N ARG A 16 -11.00 -1.71 3.49
CA ARG A 16 -10.81 -3.07 2.97
C ARG A 16 -11.05 -3.17 1.48
N GLY A 17 -12.02 -2.40 0.96
CA GLY A 17 -12.28 -2.39 -0.46
C GLY A 17 -11.10 -1.89 -1.26
N GLY A 18 -10.44 -0.85 -0.77
CA GLY A 18 -9.23 -0.33 -1.40
C GLY A 18 -8.09 -1.34 -1.37
N GLN A 19 -7.91 -2.00 -0.23
CA GLN A 19 -6.87 -3.04 -0.11
C GLN A 19 -7.09 -4.18 -1.10
N GLU A 20 -8.33 -4.64 -1.24
CA GLU A 20 -8.65 -5.70 -2.18
C GLU A 20 -8.42 -5.26 -3.62
N LEU A 21 -8.83 -4.04 -3.94
CA LEU A 21 -8.65 -3.50 -5.28
C LEU A 21 -7.16 -3.47 -5.66
N TYR A 22 -6.33 -2.92 -4.79
CA TYR A 22 -4.90 -2.82 -5.09
C TYR A 22 -4.22 -4.17 -5.12
N SER A 23 -4.67 -5.12 -4.29
CA SER A 23 -4.17 -6.48 -4.35
C SER A 23 -4.44 -7.11 -5.71
N ARG A 24 -5.63 -6.90 -6.26
CA ARG A 24 -5.97 -7.40 -7.59
C ARG A 24 -5.13 -6.73 -8.68
N LEU A 25 -4.74 -5.49 -8.46
CA LEU A 25 -3.91 -4.76 -9.41
C LEU A 25 -2.43 -5.13 -9.32
N GLY A 26 -2.09 -6.04 -8.42
CA GLY A 26 -0.72 -6.52 -8.30
C GLY A 26 0.11 -5.81 -7.26
N TYR A 27 -0.50 -4.98 -6.42
CA TYR A 27 0.22 -4.34 -5.33
C TYR A 27 0.46 -5.33 -4.20
N ARG A 28 1.61 -5.18 -3.55
CA ARG A 28 2.00 -6.02 -2.43
C ARG A 28 2.15 -5.16 -1.19
N ARG A 29 1.74 -5.70 -0.06
CA ARG A 29 1.92 -5.04 1.22
C ARG A 29 3.39 -5.13 1.63
N VAL A 30 3.99 -3.98 1.90
CA VAL A 30 5.40 -3.91 2.28
C VAL A 30 5.62 -3.26 3.64
N GLY A 31 4.59 -2.66 4.21
CA GLY A 31 4.73 -2.04 5.52
C GLY A 31 3.43 -1.50 6.06
N GLU A 32 3.52 -0.95 7.24
CA GLU A 32 2.38 -0.37 7.94
C GLU A 32 2.87 0.76 8.82
N ILE A 33 2.16 1.89 8.78
CA ILE A 33 2.51 3.08 9.56
C ILE A 33 1.35 3.33 10.52
N PRO A 34 1.53 3.07 11.82
CA PRO A 34 0.45 3.28 12.79
C PRO A 34 0.21 4.77 13.04
N ASP A 35 -1.04 5.12 13.27
CA ASP A 35 -1.46 6.46 13.67
C ASP A 35 -0.99 7.59 12.75
N TYR A 36 -0.79 7.28 11.48
CA TYR A 36 -0.21 8.24 10.55
C TYR A 36 -1.19 9.34 10.16
N VAL A 37 -2.40 8.95 9.78
CA VAL A 37 -3.43 9.91 9.36
C VAL A 37 -4.54 9.99 10.40
N VAL A 38 -5.02 8.85 10.86
CA VAL A 38 -6.11 8.76 11.83
C VAL A 38 -5.60 8.00 13.05
N GLU A 39 -5.68 8.63 14.22
CA GLU A 39 -5.27 8.00 15.47
C GLU A 39 -6.05 6.70 15.68
N GLY A 40 -5.33 5.65 16.08
CA GLY A 40 -5.93 4.33 16.30
C GLY A 40 -6.05 3.49 15.03
N HIS A 41 -5.66 4.02 13.88
CA HIS A 41 -5.68 3.31 12.61
C HIS A 41 -4.33 3.41 11.93
N SER A 42 -4.01 2.40 11.15
CA SER A 42 -2.74 2.35 10.42
C SER A 42 -2.94 2.71 8.96
N GLU A 43 -1.87 3.18 8.34
CA GLU A 43 -1.79 3.26 6.88
C GLU A 43 -0.96 2.08 6.40
N ILE A 44 -1.49 1.35 5.45
CA ILE A 44 -0.82 0.19 4.88
C ILE A 44 -0.07 0.63 3.64
N LEU A 45 1.24 0.41 3.65
CA LEU A 45 2.09 0.77 2.52
C LEU A 45 2.10 -0.37 1.51
N LEU A 46 1.73 -0.04 0.30
CA LEU A 46 1.65 -0.98 -0.80
C LEU A 46 2.65 -0.59 -1.89
N CYS A 47 3.13 -1.59 -2.58
CA CYS A 47 4.13 -1.41 -3.62
C CYS A 47 3.82 -2.30 -4.81
N LYS A 48 4.00 -1.75 -5.99
CA LYS A 48 3.88 -2.53 -7.23
C LYS A 48 5.10 -2.29 -8.09
N ARG A 49 5.68 -3.38 -8.56
CA ARG A 49 6.78 -3.31 -9.50
C ARG A 49 6.23 -3.15 -10.91
N LEU A 50 6.73 -2.17 -11.63
CA LEU A 50 6.36 -1.94 -13.02
C LEU A 50 7.25 -2.77 -13.94
N PRO A 51 6.70 -3.20 -15.08
CA PRO A 51 7.48 -3.92 -16.09
C PRO A 51 8.54 -3.04 -16.74
#